data_2b4514f785f96080688d4fd6d0060675
#
_entry.id   2b4514f785f96080688d4fd6d0060675
#
_cell.length_a   1.000
_cell.length_b   1.000
_cell.length_c   1.000
_cell.angle_alpha   90.00
_cell.angle_beta   90.00
_cell.angle_gamma   90.00
#
_symmetry.space_group_name_H-M   'P 1'
#
loop_
_entity.id
_entity.type
_entity.pdbx_description
1 polymer ?
#
loop_
_entity_poly.entity_id
_entity_poly.type
_entity_poly.pdbx_seq_one_letter_code
_entity_poly.pdbx_strand_id
1 'polypeptide(L)'
;MRLRVVTISSVLLALALPLMAQTPAPPAEPPKPTSGNVNVGLALASGNTDTSTFTAGYEVKYDPKTKNVFKSTGLFLYGQTEGEKTAEQYGLTFRDEYALTPRAFVYGDFRYLHDRFKGISYLLSPTAGAGYKVVDLPSTQLALSAGAGLVTEKDYGFDLATSGAVTFDEKFSHKLTATAGQTVSGLWKTSDFGDALYGFGVNLTASITSLAQLKLELLDTYKTKPPDPALEKNDVLFIMSVVFKF
;
A
#
# COMPACT_ATOMS: atom_id res chain seq x y z
N MET A 1 12.93 17.70 26.69
CA MET A 1 12.60 17.32 25.32
C MET A 1 13.79 16.57 24.74
N ARG A 2 13.79 15.24 24.81
CA ARG A 2 14.93 14.43 24.33
C ARG A 2 14.48 13.67 23.10
N LEU A 3 15.01 14.08 21.94
CA LEU A 3 14.84 13.46 20.65
C LEU A 3 15.45 12.04 20.71
N ARG A 4 14.62 10.99 20.67
CA ARG A 4 15.13 9.62 20.46
C ARG A 4 15.11 9.35 18.97
N VAL A 5 16.29 9.46 18.35
CA VAL A 5 16.52 8.98 17.00
C VAL A 5 16.57 7.45 17.06
N VAL A 6 15.58 6.79 16.50
CA VAL A 6 15.61 5.33 16.31
C VAL A 6 16.35 5.08 15.00
N THR A 7 17.61 4.69 15.11
CA THR A 7 18.40 4.18 13.99
C THR A 7 17.96 2.74 13.69
N ILE A 8 17.25 2.55 12.58
CA ILE A 8 16.93 1.21 12.06
C ILE A 8 18.19 0.68 11.36
N SER A 9 18.91 -0.22 12.04
CA SER A 9 20.02 -0.97 11.44
C SER A 9 19.47 -2.11 10.58
N SER A 10 19.73 -2.03 9.27
CA SER A 10 19.39 -3.07 8.30
C SER A 10 20.21 -4.32 8.56
N VAL A 11 19.59 -5.39 9.06
CA VAL A 11 20.21 -6.72 9.15
C VAL A 11 19.87 -7.50 7.88
N LEU A 12 20.84 -7.58 6.97
CA LEU A 12 20.82 -8.54 5.86
C LEU A 12 21.24 -9.92 6.40
N LEU A 13 20.28 -10.85 6.50
CA LEU A 13 20.57 -12.26 6.81
C LEU A 13 20.60 -13.05 5.49
N ALA A 14 21.80 -13.41 5.03
CA ALA A 14 22.01 -14.30 3.88
C ALA A 14 21.83 -15.76 4.32
N LEU A 15 20.75 -16.40 3.91
CA LEU A 15 20.53 -17.85 4.03
C LEU A 15 20.86 -18.53 2.69
N ALA A 16 21.95 -19.28 2.64
CA ALA A 16 22.29 -20.17 1.52
C ALA A 16 21.52 -21.48 1.68
N LEU A 17 20.70 -21.86 0.71
CA LEU A 17 20.02 -23.15 0.62
C LEU A 17 20.50 -23.94 -0.62
N PRO A 18 20.54 -25.28 -0.57
CA PRO A 18 21.14 -26.10 -1.61
C PRO A 18 20.27 -26.20 -2.88
N LEU A 19 20.93 -26.22 -4.04
CA LEU A 19 20.35 -26.47 -5.36
C LEU A 19 19.79 -27.91 -5.41
N MET A 20 18.45 -28.00 -5.50
CA MET A 20 17.80 -29.25 -5.90
C MET A 20 17.55 -29.22 -7.41
N ALA A 21 17.91 -30.34 -8.07
CA ALA A 21 17.75 -30.52 -9.51
C ALA A 21 16.31 -30.34 -9.97
N GLN A 22 16.10 -29.44 -10.91
CA GLN A 22 14.77 -29.13 -11.47
C GLN A 22 14.45 -30.10 -12.61
N THR A 23 13.36 -30.83 -12.47
CA THR A 23 12.68 -31.50 -13.59
C THR A 23 12.19 -30.43 -14.59
N PRO A 24 12.25 -30.65 -15.92
CA PRO A 24 11.75 -29.70 -16.90
C PRO A 24 10.27 -29.39 -16.65
N ALA A 25 9.95 -28.13 -16.43
CA ALA A 25 8.57 -27.69 -16.23
C ALA A 25 7.75 -27.86 -17.53
N PRO A 26 6.47 -28.26 -17.45
CA PRO A 26 5.56 -28.23 -18.62
C PRO A 26 5.54 -26.85 -19.27
N PRO A 27 5.22 -26.74 -20.57
CA PRO A 27 5.08 -25.45 -21.25
C PRO A 27 4.14 -24.55 -20.43
N ALA A 28 4.60 -23.35 -20.10
CA ALA A 28 3.80 -22.40 -19.32
C ALA A 28 2.53 -22.04 -20.09
N GLU A 29 1.36 -22.21 -19.48
CA GLU A 29 0.10 -21.68 -20.01
C GLU A 29 0.23 -20.17 -20.25
N PRO A 30 -0.41 -19.62 -21.32
CA PRO A 30 -0.39 -18.18 -21.55
C PRO A 30 -0.89 -17.46 -20.28
N PRO A 31 -0.20 -16.41 -19.84
CA PRO A 31 -0.57 -15.72 -18.61
C PRO A 31 -1.98 -15.17 -18.72
N LYS A 32 -2.83 -15.50 -17.74
CA LYS A 32 -4.20 -14.98 -17.66
C LYS A 32 -4.15 -13.46 -17.59
N PRO A 33 -5.09 -12.75 -18.24
CA PRO A 33 -5.12 -11.29 -18.20
C PRO A 33 -5.41 -10.75 -16.80
N THR A 34 -6.11 -11.53 -15.97
CA THR A 34 -6.42 -11.18 -14.58
C THR A 34 -5.52 -11.98 -13.65
N SER A 35 -4.90 -11.28 -12.73
CA SER A 35 -4.17 -11.86 -11.61
C SER A 35 -4.46 -11.08 -10.36
N GLY A 36 -4.38 -11.71 -9.22
CA GLY A 36 -4.65 -11.02 -7.97
C GLY A 36 -4.47 -11.93 -6.77
N ASN A 37 -4.83 -11.36 -5.63
CA ASN A 37 -4.86 -12.08 -4.38
C ASN A 37 -5.94 -11.51 -3.47
N VAL A 38 -6.39 -12.33 -2.54
CA VAL A 38 -7.11 -11.93 -1.34
C VAL A 38 -6.29 -12.34 -0.14
N ASN A 39 -6.32 -11.55 0.91
CA ASN A 39 -5.59 -11.83 2.13
C ASN A 39 -6.47 -11.63 3.35
N VAL A 40 -6.22 -12.43 4.38
CA VAL A 40 -6.82 -12.31 5.71
C VAL A 40 -5.73 -12.48 6.75
N GLY A 41 -5.82 -11.73 7.84
CA GLY A 41 -4.75 -11.73 8.82
C GLY A 41 -5.10 -11.01 10.11
N LEU A 42 -4.06 -10.81 10.90
CA LEU A 42 -4.07 -10.02 12.13
C LEU A 42 -3.19 -8.80 11.94
N ALA A 43 -3.63 -7.67 12.47
CA ALA A 43 -2.84 -6.45 12.55
C ALA A 43 -2.62 -6.07 14.01
N LEU A 44 -1.41 -5.59 14.29
CA LEU A 44 -1.05 -4.87 15.52
C LEU A 44 -0.86 -3.42 15.14
N ALA A 45 -1.64 -2.53 15.74
CA ALA A 45 -1.53 -1.09 15.56
C ALA A 45 -0.86 -0.47 16.79
N SER A 46 -0.02 0.54 16.55
CA SER A 46 0.56 1.40 17.59
C SER A 46 0.56 2.85 17.12
N GLY A 47 0.30 3.78 18.03
CA GLY A 47 0.16 5.21 17.77
C GLY A 47 -1.05 5.78 18.50
N ASN A 48 -2.03 6.29 17.78
CA ASN A 48 -3.28 6.81 18.40
C ASN A 48 -4.07 5.74 19.15
N THR A 49 -3.91 4.46 18.77
CA THR A 49 -4.55 3.34 19.44
C THR A 49 -3.65 2.11 19.37
N ASP A 50 -3.34 1.53 20.52
CA ASP A 50 -2.64 0.24 20.61
C ASP A 50 -3.70 -0.87 20.59
N THR A 51 -3.75 -1.64 19.52
CA THR A 51 -4.76 -2.69 19.37
C THR A 51 -4.28 -3.86 18.54
N SER A 52 -4.90 -5.02 18.78
CA SER A 52 -4.78 -6.21 17.93
C SER A 52 -6.12 -6.46 17.25
N THR A 53 -6.12 -6.58 15.95
CA THR A 53 -7.35 -6.56 15.19
C THR A 53 -7.30 -7.49 13.98
N PHE A 54 -8.48 -7.82 13.45
CA PHE A 54 -8.64 -8.56 12.21
C PHE A 54 -8.42 -7.65 10.99
N THR A 55 -7.75 -8.16 9.97
CA THR A 55 -7.58 -7.47 8.70
C THR A 55 -7.96 -8.38 7.53
N ALA A 56 -8.49 -7.77 6.49
CA ALA A 56 -8.72 -8.39 5.20
C ALA A 56 -8.32 -7.42 4.08
N GLY A 57 -7.87 -7.95 2.96
CA GLY A 57 -7.51 -7.12 1.82
C GLY A 57 -7.55 -7.89 0.51
N TYR A 58 -7.40 -7.14 -0.58
CA TYR A 58 -7.24 -7.71 -1.90
C TYR A 58 -6.32 -6.85 -2.76
N GLU A 59 -5.72 -7.48 -3.74
CA GLU A 59 -5.02 -6.84 -4.84
C GLU A 59 -5.45 -7.53 -6.14
N VAL A 60 -5.88 -6.75 -7.13
CA VAL A 60 -6.29 -7.24 -8.44
C VAL A 60 -5.57 -6.43 -9.51
N LYS A 61 -5.00 -7.13 -10.47
CA LYS A 61 -4.40 -6.55 -11.68
C LYS A 61 -5.07 -7.18 -12.89
N TYR A 62 -5.62 -6.36 -13.77
CA TYR A 62 -6.06 -6.75 -15.10
C TYR A 62 -5.11 -6.19 -16.15
N ASP A 63 -4.38 -7.08 -16.82
CA ASP A 63 -3.37 -6.76 -17.83
C ASP A 63 -3.68 -7.53 -19.12
N PRO A 64 -4.53 -6.98 -19.99
CA PRO A 64 -4.94 -7.64 -21.23
C PRO A 64 -3.84 -7.69 -22.30
N LYS A 65 -2.60 -7.35 -21.92
CA LYS A 65 -1.44 -7.26 -22.84
C LYS A 65 -1.62 -6.21 -23.94
N THR A 66 -2.43 -5.21 -23.67
CA THR A 66 -2.55 -3.98 -24.45
C THR A 66 -1.73 -2.86 -23.80
N LYS A 67 -2.05 -1.61 -24.11
CA LYS A 67 -1.40 -0.47 -23.47
C LYS A 67 -1.95 -0.16 -22.07
N ASN A 68 -3.16 -0.63 -21.75
CA ASN A 68 -3.82 -0.37 -20.46
C ASN A 68 -3.56 -1.50 -19.47
N VAL A 69 -3.32 -1.12 -18.22
CA VAL A 69 -3.25 -2.02 -17.06
C VAL A 69 -4.10 -1.42 -15.94
N PHE A 70 -5.15 -2.14 -15.55
CA PHE A 70 -6.00 -1.76 -14.43
C PHE A 70 -5.53 -2.45 -13.15
N LYS A 71 -5.49 -1.69 -12.07
CA LYS A 71 -5.11 -2.17 -10.74
C LYS A 71 -6.15 -1.71 -9.72
N SER A 72 -6.49 -2.58 -8.78
CA SER A 72 -7.32 -2.24 -7.63
C SER A 72 -6.75 -2.88 -6.39
N THR A 73 -6.72 -2.12 -5.30
CA THR A 73 -6.32 -2.63 -3.99
C THR A 73 -7.35 -2.22 -2.96
N GLY A 74 -7.58 -3.08 -1.99
CA GLY A 74 -8.44 -2.80 -0.86
C GLY A 74 -7.82 -3.29 0.44
N LEU A 75 -8.01 -2.52 1.51
CA LEU A 75 -7.68 -2.86 2.88
C LEU A 75 -8.88 -2.62 3.76
N PHE A 76 -9.20 -3.58 4.60
CA PHE A 76 -10.20 -3.52 5.63
C PHE A 76 -9.57 -3.92 6.96
N LEU A 77 -9.76 -3.10 7.97
CA LEU A 77 -9.23 -3.31 9.30
C LEU A 77 -10.32 -2.97 10.31
N TYR A 78 -10.60 -3.90 11.22
CA TYR A 78 -11.65 -3.74 12.22
C TYR A 78 -11.27 -4.43 13.54
N GLY A 79 -11.38 -3.68 14.62
CA GLY A 79 -11.17 -4.18 15.97
C GLY A 79 -12.20 -3.62 16.92
N GLN A 80 -12.53 -4.43 17.93
CA GLN A 80 -13.45 -4.05 18.99
C GLN A 80 -13.00 -4.69 20.32
N THR A 81 -13.06 -3.93 21.40
CA THR A 81 -12.75 -4.40 22.74
C THR A 81 -13.88 -3.93 23.67
N GLU A 82 -14.50 -4.85 24.40
CA GLU A 82 -15.59 -4.57 25.36
C GLU A 82 -16.77 -3.77 24.76
N GLY A 83 -17.07 -3.97 23.46
CA GLY A 83 -18.13 -3.27 22.76
C GLY A 83 -17.72 -1.91 22.15
N GLU A 84 -16.56 -1.41 22.51
CA GLU A 84 -16.01 -0.18 21.92
C GLU A 84 -15.13 -0.50 20.71
N LYS A 85 -15.28 0.29 19.63
CA LYS A 85 -14.43 0.16 18.43
C LYS A 85 -13.03 0.66 18.75
N THR A 86 -12.05 -0.21 18.60
CA THR A 86 -10.63 0.07 18.84
C THR A 86 -9.85 0.26 17.55
N ALA A 87 -10.36 -0.25 16.42
CA ALA A 87 -9.74 -0.12 15.11
C ALA A 87 -10.83 -0.09 14.02
N GLU A 88 -10.73 0.88 13.12
CA GLU A 88 -11.61 0.98 11.96
C GLU A 88 -10.90 1.75 10.85
N GLN A 89 -10.48 1.02 9.80
CA GLN A 89 -9.84 1.60 8.63
C GLN A 89 -10.32 0.88 7.38
N TYR A 90 -10.69 1.64 6.34
CA TYR A 90 -11.05 1.15 5.02
C TYR A 90 -10.28 1.93 3.97
N GLY A 91 -9.48 1.24 3.19
CA GLY A 91 -8.75 1.81 2.07
C GLY A 91 -9.16 1.16 0.76
N LEU A 92 -9.33 1.95 -0.29
CA LEU A 92 -9.62 1.47 -1.63
C LEU A 92 -8.87 2.33 -2.65
N THR A 93 -8.21 1.67 -3.60
CA THR A 93 -7.54 2.36 -4.70
C THR A 93 -7.92 1.70 -6.01
N PHE A 94 -8.25 2.51 -7.01
CA PHE A 94 -8.37 2.11 -8.41
C PHE A 94 -7.36 2.90 -9.23
N ARG A 95 -6.64 2.22 -10.12
CA ARG A 95 -5.65 2.84 -10.97
C ARG A 95 -5.67 2.23 -12.36
N ASP A 96 -5.80 3.07 -13.38
CA ASP A 96 -5.59 2.73 -14.79
C ASP A 96 -4.28 3.34 -15.25
N GLU A 97 -3.37 2.52 -15.78
CA GLU A 97 -2.10 2.94 -16.34
C GLU A 97 -2.11 2.70 -17.85
N TYR A 98 -1.88 3.75 -18.62
CA TYR A 98 -1.72 3.67 -20.08
C TYR A 98 -0.25 3.83 -20.47
N ALA A 99 0.32 2.78 -21.06
CA ALA A 99 1.72 2.77 -21.49
C ALA A 99 1.94 3.63 -22.71
N LEU A 100 2.75 4.67 -22.56
CA LEU A 100 3.23 5.51 -23.67
C LEU A 100 4.42 4.84 -24.37
N THR A 101 5.34 4.29 -23.56
CA THR A 101 6.50 3.51 -23.97
C THR A 101 6.61 2.26 -23.09
N PRO A 102 7.56 1.35 -23.32
CA PRO A 102 7.78 0.24 -22.39
C PRO A 102 8.04 0.68 -20.94
N ARG A 103 8.59 1.88 -20.72
CA ARG A 103 8.94 2.38 -19.38
C ARG A 103 8.09 3.56 -18.92
N ALA A 104 7.62 4.43 -19.82
CA ALA A 104 6.84 5.61 -19.47
C ALA A 104 5.34 5.32 -19.59
N PHE A 105 4.55 5.78 -18.62
CA PHE A 105 3.10 5.64 -18.61
C PHE A 105 2.43 6.91 -18.07
N VAL A 106 1.18 7.11 -18.41
CA VAL A 106 0.28 8.03 -17.75
C VAL A 106 -0.74 7.23 -16.96
N TYR A 107 -1.34 7.81 -15.94
CA TYR A 107 -2.32 7.12 -15.11
C TYR A 107 -3.46 8.02 -14.66
N GLY A 108 -4.62 7.39 -14.42
CA GLY A 108 -5.70 7.89 -13.59
C GLY A 108 -5.80 7.05 -12.32
N ASP A 109 -5.93 7.70 -11.19
CA ASP A 109 -5.99 7.08 -9.87
C ASP A 109 -7.18 7.62 -9.09
N PHE A 110 -7.87 6.75 -8.36
CA PHE A 110 -8.91 7.12 -7.42
C PHE A 110 -8.61 6.46 -6.09
N ARG A 111 -8.49 7.25 -5.03
CA ARG A 111 -8.25 6.79 -3.67
C ARG A 111 -9.43 7.15 -2.78
N TYR A 112 -9.88 6.16 -2.02
CA TYR A 112 -10.77 6.32 -0.89
C TYR A 112 -10.06 5.87 0.39
N LEU A 113 -10.18 6.65 1.45
CA LEU A 113 -9.71 6.30 2.78
C LEU A 113 -10.74 6.72 3.82
N HIS A 114 -11.05 5.79 4.72
CA HIS A 114 -11.65 6.04 6.02
C HIS A 114 -10.65 5.56 7.06
N ASP A 115 -10.34 6.40 8.03
CA ASP A 115 -9.33 6.07 9.04
C ASP A 115 -9.68 6.72 10.37
N ARG A 116 -10.22 5.90 11.29
CA ARG A 116 -10.59 6.35 12.63
C ARG A 116 -9.38 6.81 13.44
N PHE A 117 -8.21 6.18 13.27
CA PHE A 117 -6.99 6.55 13.98
C PHE A 117 -6.49 7.95 13.62
N LYS A 118 -6.71 8.35 12.37
CA LYS A 118 -6.33 9.68 11.86
C LYS A 118 -7.44 10.70 12.01
N GLY A 119 -8.60 10.34 12.58
CA GLY A 119 -9.76 11.21 12.64
C GLY A 119 -10.40 11.50 11.28
N ILE A 120 -10.12 10.68 10.26
CA ILE A 120 -10.63 10.87 8.89
C ILE A 120 -11.93 10.10 8.73
N SER A 121 -13.07 10.81 8.67
CA SER A 121 -14.37 10.21 8.34
C SER A 121 -14.37 9.67 6.92
N TYR A 122 -13.84 10.43 5.95
CA TYR A 122 -13.51 9.98 4.62
C TYR A 122 -12.53 10.93 3.93
N LEU A 123 -11.74 10.36 3.05
CA LEU A 123 -10.92 11.09 2.09
C LEU A 123 -11.15 10.47 0.70
N LEU A 124 -11.46 11.33 -0.27
CA LEU A 124 -11.57 10.97 -1.68
C LEU A 124 -10.52 11.73 -2.47
N SER A 125 -9.72 11.06 -3.27
CA SER A 125 -8.67 11.72 -4.05
C SER A 125 -8.58 11.13 -5.47
N PRO A 126 -9.37 11.66 -6.43
CA PRO A 126 -9.13 11.42 -7.85
C PRO A 126 -7.92 12.21 -8.32
N THR A 127 -6.94 11.53 -8.90
CA THR A 127 -5.72 12.13 -9.43
C THR A 127 -5.36 11.58 -10.80
N ALA A 128 -4.59 12.32 -11.57
CA ALA A 128 -3.99 11.86 -12.81
C ALA A 128 -2.54 12.32 -12.87
N GLY A 129 -1.71 11.55 -13.56
CA GLY A 129 -0.29 11.86 -13.60
C GLY A 129 0.49 11.02 -14.59
N ALA A 130 1.79 11.04 -14.43
CA ALA A 130 2.73 10.26 -15.22
C ALA A 130 3.70 9.50 -14.31
N GLY A 131 4.22 8.41 -14.85
CA GLY A 131 5.19 7.61 -14.15
C GLY A 131 6.22 7.00 -15.09
N TYR A 132 7.30 6.52 -14.47
CA TYR A 132 8.42 5.92 -15.17
C TYR A 132 8.93 4.69 -14.41
N LYS A 133 9.10 3.58 -15.13
CA LYS A 133 9.72 2.36 -14.63
C LYS A 133 11.24 2.52 -14.73
N VAL A 134 11.87 2.84 -13.63
CA VAL A 134 13.32 3.04 -13.54
C VAL A 134 14.04 1.71 -13.75
N VAL A 135 13.52 0.65 -13.10
CA VAL A 135 13.95 -0.74 -13.29
C VAL A 135 12.72 -1.58 -13.64
N ASP A 136 12.80 -2.34 -14.73
CA ASP A 136 11.72 -3.22 -15.18
C ASP A 136 12.31 -4.57 -15.60
N LEU A 137 12.77 -5.33 -14.63
CA LEU A 137 13.31 -6.68 -14.79
C LEU A 137 12.34 -7.70 -14.18
N PRO A 138 12.34 -8.95 -14.63
CA PRO A 138 11.49 -10.01 -14.05
C PRO A 138 11.71 -10.22 -12.55
N SER A 139 12.95 -10.01 -12.07
CA SER A 139 13.32 -10.17 -10.66
C SER A 139 13.21 -8.88 -9.85
N THR A 140 13.29 -7.71 -10.48
CA THR A 140 13.38 -6.43 -9.77
C THR A 140 12.62 -5.36 -10.54
N GLN A 141 11.74 -4.66 -9.87
CA GLN A 141 10.97 -3.56 -10.43
C GLN A 141 11.07 -2.34 -9.52
N LEU A 142 11.28 -1.18 -10.13
CA LEU A 142 11.22 0.12 -9.47
C LEU A 142 10.45 1.08 -10.39
N ALA A 143 9.37 1.64 -9.89
CA ALA A 143 8.58 2.64 -10.59
C ALA A 143 8.38 3.87 -9.72
N LEU A 144 8.48 5.04 -10.34
CA LEU A 144 8.18 6.34 -9.74
C LEU A 144 7.01 6.96 -10.47
N SER A 145 6.12 7.63 -9.77
CA SER A 145 5.02 8.38 -10.38
C SER A 145 4.72 9.66 -9.60
N ALA A 146 4.26 10.66 -10.33
CA ALA A 146 3.79 11.93 -9.76
C ALA A 146 2.53 12.39 -10.51
N GLY A 147 1.64 13.07 -9.81
CA GLY A 147 0.38 13.51 -10.37
C GLY A 147 -0.24 14.68 -9.62
N ALA A 148 -1.36 15.14 -10.16
CA ALA A 148 -2.19 16.16 -9.57
C ALA A 148 -3.67 15.82 -9.73
N GLY A 149 -4.52 16.36 -8.90
CA GLY A 149 -5.95 16.11 -8.94
C GLY A 149 -6.70 16.88 -7.87
N LEU A 150 -7.69 16.25 -7.30
CA LEU A 150 -8.50 16.80 -6.23
C LEU A 150 -8.37 15.94 -4.97
N VAL A 151 -8.56 16.55 -3.82
CA VAL A 151 -8.77 15.85 -2.55
C VAL A 151 -9.95 16.47 -1.83
N THR A 152 -10.87 15.62 -1.41
CA THR A 152 -11.98 15.99 -0.54
C THR A 152 -11.88 15.16 0.72
N GLU A 153 -11.82 15.80 1.87
CA GLU A 153 -11.66 15.16 3.17
C GLU A 153 -12.70 15.70 4.14
N LYS A 154 -13.27 14.82 4.93
CA LYS A 154 -14.10 15.17 6.08
C LYS A 154 -13.53 14.52 7.32
N ASP A 155 -13.18 15.35 8.28
CA ASP A 155 -12.69 14.91 9.58
C ASP A 155 -13.85 14.66 10.55
N TYR A 156 -13.66 13.80 11.55
CA TYR A 156 -14.63 13.59 12.60
C TYR A 156 -14.87 14.87 13.39
N GLY A 157 -16.11 15.37 13.39
CA GLY A 157 -16.50 16.59 14.11
C GLY A 157 -16.07 17.90 13.47
N PHE A 158 -15.50 17.88 12.27
CA PHE A 158 -15.07 19.06 11.50
C PHE A 158 -15.80 19.17 10.16
N ASP A 159 -15.70 20.34 9.55
CA ASP A 159 -16.29 20.61 8.25
C ASP A 159 -15.53 19.92 7.11
N LEU A 160 -16.22 19.78 5.98
CA LEU A 160 -15.65 19.24 4.76
C LEU A 160 -14.51 20.14 4.25
N ALA A 161 -13.34 19.57 4.09
CA ALA A 161 -12.21 20.20 3.41
C ALA A 161 -12.13 19.73 1.96
N THR A 162 -11.94 20.67 1.02
CA THR A 162 -11.75 20.38 -0.40
C THR A 162 -10.59 21.20 -0.95
N SER A 163 -9.68 20.54 -1.66
CA SER A 163 -8.49 21.16 -2.26
C SER A 163 -8.07 20.43 -3.51
N GLY A 164 -7.12 21.00 -4.27
CA GLY A 164 -6.34 20.25 -5.23
C GLY A 164 -5.40 19.27 -4.51
N ALA A 165 -4.97 18.23 -5.21
CA ALA A 165 -4.04 17.24 -4.72
C ALA A 165 -2.77 17.20 -5.57
N VAL A 166 -1.62 17.01 -4.93
CA VAL A 166 -0.36 16.60 -5.57
C VAL A 166 0.03 15.26 -5.00
N THR A 167 0.40 14.31 -5.84
CA THR A 167 0.78 12.95 -5.42
C THR A 167 2.18 12.61 -5.87
N PHE A 168 2.84 11.80 -5.06
CA PHE A 168 4.08 11.10 -5.39
C PHE A 168 3.96 9.67 -4.91
N ASP A 169 4.32 8.70 -5.76
CA ASP A 169 4.34 7.30 -5.41
C ASP A 169 5.64 6.66 -5.90
N GLU A 170 6.23 5.83 -5.06
CA GLU A 170 7.34 4.94 -5.37
C GLU A 170 6.92 3.50 -5.08
N LYS A 171 7.22 2.57 -5.99
CA LYS A 171 7.01 1.13 -5.81
C LYS A 171 8.26 0.38 -6.19
N PHE A 172 8.79 -0.38 -5.25
CA PHE A 172 9.91 -1.28 -5.46
C PHE A 172 9.50 -2.72 -5.12
N SER A 173 9.91 -3.68 -5.92
CA SER A 173 9.79 -5.10 -5.59
C SER A 173 11.00 -5.89 -6.07
N HIS A 174 11.42 -6.86 -5.29
CA HIS A 174 12.51 -7.77 -5.63
C HIS A 174 12.08 -9.21 -5.37
N LYS A 175 12.17 -10.06 -6.41
CA LYS A 175 11.79 -11.48 -6.36
C LYS A 175 13.03 -12.34 -6.18
N LEU A 176 13.07 -13.04 -5.06
CA LEU A 176 14.01 -14.10 -4.74
C LEU A 176 13.22 -15.40 -4.52
N THR A 177 13.56 -16.19 -3.51
CA THR A 177 12.72 -17.30 -2.99
C THR A 177 11.45 -16.75 -2.32
N ALA A 178 11.49 -15.51 -1.89
CA ALA A 178 10.38 -14.68 -1.41
C ALA A 178 10.31 -13.39 -2.24
N THR A 179 9.22 -12.63 -2.13
CA THR A 179 9.12 -11.29 -2.70
C THR A 179 9.22 -10.26 -1.58
N ALA A 180 10.18 -9.36 -1.68
CA ALA A 180 10.22 -8.15 -0.86
C ALA A 180 9.64 -6.97 -1.65
N GLY A 181 8.84 -6.14 -1.00
CA GLY A 181 8.24 -4.96 -1.60
C GLY A 181 8.37 -3.76 -0.67
N GLN A 182 8.46 -2.58 -1.27
CA GLN A 182 8.43 -1.30 -0.60
C GLN A 182 7.53 -0.36 -1.38
N THR A 183 6.80 0.48 -0.67
CA THR A 183 6.02 1.58 -1.24
C THR A 183 6.23 2.83 -0.41
N VAL A 184 6.37 3.96 -1.08
CA VAL A 184 6.37 5.29 -0.47
C VAL A 184 5.33 6.12 -1.22
N SER A 185 4.49 6.83 -0.50
CA SER A 185 3.49 7.71 -1.10
C SER A 185 3.38 9.02 -0.35
N GLY A 186 2.98 10.08 -1.06
CA GLY A 186 2.69 11.38 -0.49
C GLY A 186 1.49 12.00 -1.20
N LEU A 187 0.60 12.60 -0.41
CA LEU A 187 -0.55 13.37 -0.86
C LEU A 187 -0.52 14.72 -0.14
N TRP A 188 -0.45 15.81 -0.90
CA TRP A 188 -0.42 17.19 -0.38
C TRP A 188 -1.68 17.95 -0.81
N LYS A 189 -2.26 18.73 0.08
CA LYS A 189 -3.32 19.67 -0.25
C LYS A 189 -2.71 20.94 -0.83
N THR A 190 -3.21 21.41 -1.98
CA THR A 190 -2.70 22.63 -2.61
C THR A 190 -3.12 23.90 -1.89
N SER A 191 -4.20 23.86 -1.11
CA SER A 191 -4.61 24.97 -0.24
C SER A 191 -3.67 25.19 0.94
N ASP A 192 -2.96 24.12 1.36
CA ASP A 192 -1.99 24.14 2.44
C ASP A 192 -1.01 22.96 2.27
N PHE A 193 0.13 23.21 1.63
CA PHE A 193 1.17 22.20 1.44
C PHE A 193 1.75 21.65 2.76
N GLY A 194 1.50 22.34 3.88
CA GLY A 194 1.81 21.82 5.21
C GLY A 194 0.84 20.72 5.67
N ASP A 195 -0.34 20.57 5.03
CA ASP A 195 -1.28 19.48 5.30
C ASP A 195 -1.06 18.35 4.29
N ALA A 196 -0.39 17.31 4.74
CA ALA A 196 0.00 16.19 3.91
C ALA A 196 -0.27 14.85 4.61
N LEU A 197 -0.52 13.82 3.80
CA LEU A 197 -0.62 12.42 4.21
C LEU A 197 0.50 11.65 3.53
N TYR A 198 1.42 11.10 4.32
CA TYR A 198 2.50 10.24 3.85
C TYR A 198 2.19 8.79 4.19
N GLY A 199 2.55 7.88 3.30
CA GLY A 199 2.48 6.45 3.51
C GLY A 199 3.83 5.80 3.21
N PHE A 200 4.25 4.92 4.09
CA PHE A 200 5.39 4.05 3.89
C PHE A 200 4.97 2.61 4.15
N GLY A 201 5.32 1.70 3.26
CA GLY A 201 5.00 0.30 3.38
C GLY A 201 6.20 -0.58 3.03
N VAL A 202 6.44 -1.59 3.85
CA VAL A 202 7.41 -2.67 3.55
C VAL A 202 6.69 -3.98 3.71
N ASN A 203 6.88 -4.90 2.77
CA ASN A 203 6.32 -6.24 2.88
C ASN A 203 7.33 -7.32 2.49
N LEU A 204 7.15 -8.49 3.07
CA LEU A 204 7.84 -9.72 2.73
C LEU A 204 6.78 -10.80 2.52
N THR A 205 6.80 -11.44 1.35
CA THR A 205 5.85 -12.48 0.99
C THR A 205 6.58 -13.75 0.61
N ALA A 206 6.29 -14.84 1.30
CA ALA A 206 6.88 -16.16 1.06
C ALA A 206 5.81 -17.16 0.62
N SER A 207 6.08 -17.96 -0.41
CA SER A 207 5.13 -18.99 -0.88
C SER A 207 5.15 -20.20 0.06
N ILE A 208 3.95 -20.60 0.52
CA ILE A 208 3.72 -21.84 1.28
C ILE A 208 3.33 -22.94 0.31
N THR A 209 2.45 -22.62 -0.64
CA THR A 209 2.03 -23.49 -1.75
C THR A 209 1.98 -22.69 -3.05
N SER A 210 1.57 -23.33 -4.15
CA SER A 210 1.34 -22.63 -5.43
C SER A 210 0.25 -21.54 -5.33
N LEU A 211 -0.73 -21.71 -4.45
CA LEU A 211 -1.88 -20.82 -4.30
C LEU A 211 -1.81 -19.96 -3.03
N ALA A 212 -1.10 -20.42 -1.98
CA ALA A 212 -1.06 -19.75 -0.69
C ALA A 212 0.34 -19.21 -0.36
N GLN A 213 0.37 -18.01 0.22
CA GLN A 213 1.56 -17.32 0.68
C GLN A 213 1.37 -16.80 2.10
N LEU A 214 2.45 -16.64 2.83
CA LEU A 214 2.51 -15.84 4.05
C LEU A 214 3.03 -14.45 3.70
N LYS A 215 2.34 -13.39 4.13
CA LYS A 215 2.76 -11.99 3.97
C LYS A 215 2.94 -11.37 5.35
N LEU A 216 4.08 -10.75 5.55
CA LEU A 216 4.35 -9.83 6.65
C LEU A 216 4.42 -8.43 6.07
N GLU A 217 3.77 -7.47 6.69
CA GLU A 217 3.69 -6.11 6.20
C GLU A 217 3.78 -5.11 7.36
N LEU A 218 4.60 -4.09 7.16
CA LEU A 218 4.68 -2.92 8.02
C LEU A 218 4.17 -1.73 7.21
N LEU A 219 3.13 -1.08 7.70
CA LEU A 219 2.58 0.16 7.14
C LEU A 219 2.77 1.27 8.16
N ASP A 220 3.29 2.38 7.71
CA ASP A 220 3.45 3.60 8.49
C ASP A 220 2.70 4.73 7.77
N THR A 221 1.79 5.38 8.48
CA THR A 221 0.98 6.48 7.96
C THR A 221 1.19 7.71 8.82
N TYR A 222 1.67 8.79 8.20
CA TYR A 222 1.95 10.06 8.87
C TYR A 222 1.07 11.16 8.29
N LYS A 223 0.18 11.75 9.13
CA LYS A 223 -0.61 12.94 8.80
C LYS A 223 0.01 14.15 9.49
N THR A 224 0.44 15.12 8.72
CA THR A 224 1.15 16.30 9.25
C THR A 224 0.27 17.18 10.13
N LYS A 225 -1.02 17.31 9.77
CA LYS A 225 -2.04 18.07 10.50
C LYS A 225 -3.23 17.16 10.78
N PRO A 226 -3.22 16.39 11.87
CA PRO A 226 -4.42 15.67 12.29
C PRO A 226 -5.51 16.68 12.69
N PRO A 227 -6.80 16.33 12.54
CA PRO A 227 -7.92 17.22 12.84
C PRO A 227 -8.00 17.60 14.32
N ASP A 228 -7.64 16.70 15.21
CA ASP A 228 -7.49 16.93 16.64
C ASP A 228 -6.02 16.97 17.02
N PRO A 229 -5.51 18.05 17.64
CA PRO A 229 -4.14 18.14 18.13
C PRO A 229 -3.76 17.06 19.16
N ALA A 230 -4.73 16.40 19.78
CA ALA A 230 -4.51 15.29 20.69
C ALA A 230 -4.17 13.97 19.98
N LEU A 231 -4.49 13.86 18.68
CA LEU A 231 -4.15 12.69 17.87
C LEU A 231 -2.66 12.68 17.51
N GLU A 232 -2.06 11.51 17.57
CA GLU A 232 -0.71 11.31 17.09
C GLU A 232 -0.67 11.45 15.54
N LYS A 233 0.43 12.02 15.05
CA LYS A 233 0.63 12.21 13.60
C LYS A 233 0.98 10.91 12.91
N ASN A 234 1.57 9.98 13.65
CA ASN A 234 2.09 8.72 13.12
C ASN A 234 1.33 7.53 13.66
N ASP A 235 0.94 6.60 12.78
CA ASP A 235 0.40 5.30 13.16
C ASP A 235 1.12 4.21 12.37
N VAL A 236 1.53 3.19 13.10
CA VAL A 236 2.24 2.03 12.55
C VAL A 236 1.36 0.80 12.69
N LEU A 237 1.19 0.09 11.57
CA LEU A 237 0.49 -1.18 11.49
C LEU A 237 1.47 -2.28 11.11
N PHE A 238 1.56 -3.31 11.94
CA PHE A 238 2.21 -4.56 11.57
C PHE A 238 1.14 -5.60 11.27
N ILE A 239 1.14 -6.13 10.05
CA ILE A 239 0.14 -7.07 9.55
C ILE A 239 0.81 -8.41 9.23
N MET A 240 0.24 -9.48 9.73
CA MET A 240 0.57 -10.85 9.33
C MET A 240 -0.66 -11.49 8.69
N SER A 241 -0.55 -11.92 7.45
CA SER A 241 -1.68 -12.44 6.68
C SER A 241 -1.34 -13.67 5.86
N VAL A 242 -2.35 -14.50 5.64
CA VAL A 242 -2.34 -15.53 4.62
C VAL A 242 -2.94 -14.94 3.34
N VAL A 243 -2.23 -15.12 2.24
CA VAL A 243 -2.58 -14.56 0.92
C VAL A 243 -2.93 -15.72 -0.01
N PHE A 244 -4.08 -15.65 -0.65
CA PHE A 244 -4.52 -16.60 -1.65
C PHE A 244 -4.48 -15.95 -3.03
N LYS A 245 -3.70 -16.55 -3.96
CA LYS A 245 -3.53 -16.08 -5.34
C LYS A 245 -4.52 -16.74 -6.29
N PHE A 246 -4.90 -16.01 -7.36
CA PHE A 246 -5.72 -16.51 -8.47
C PHE A 246 -5.25 -15.93 -9.82
#